data_1b53e2df7d1b0bbf7042b4e5e3f24fa0
#
_entry.id   1b53e2df7d1b0bbf7042b4e5e3f24fa0
#
_cell.length_a   1.000
_cell.length_b   1.000
_cell.length_c   1.000
_cell.angle_alpha   90.00
_cell.angle_beta   90.00
_cell.angle_gamma   90.00
#
_symmetry.space_group_name_H-M   'P 1'
#
loop_
_entity.id
_entity.type
_entity.pdbx_description
1 polymer ?
#
loop_
_entity_poly.entity_id
_entity_poly.type
_entity_poly.pdbx_seq_one_letter_code
_entity_poly.pdbx_strand_id
1 'polypeptide(L)'
;MVNCQQSVVDPRRSARYSEGASNALLAGLDMRGYAMFRILGNRTKLCDGVTRRELIRVGGLSLFGGMTLPRLLAASQSSAASTSSGSAKSVILFNLLGGPSQMDMFDMKPHAPVEVRGEFQPIDTSLAGVQVCEHLPNTARLMHKATLIRTVTHTYNAHNPLAMMTGFVDGANNQLAPEPTDPPDIGAICQYLGMGPRDMPGAVCLPCYPGFGERTMYPGIRRPGPYGGFLGHRYDPLFGECDPTFDREPRVSYYDPVRPMGTPTLPALDVLPEMSVDRLDRRLSMLQKLDAAFAQAESSPAIARMDEVQQRALAMLSTSKVRDAFDLDSEPDSLRDRYGRHLMGSSLLVARRLVEAGVPFISVHAEIFGRYGHSYDMHENNFGMLKNENLPVLDMVYPALIQDLEQRGLLDSTLVVVMGEMGRSPRVNAKAGRDHWPQCGFSLLTGGGVRRGMVFGESDKQAAYPASHPVSPGDLVATIYHLLGIDPHMTVPDRTNRPIPIAHGGNVITDVVA
;
A
#
# COMPACT_ATOMS: atom_id res chain seq x y z
N MET A 1 -29.34 36.83 -19.23
CA MET A 1 -30.12 37.88 -18.53
C MET A 1 -30.94 37.20 -17.46
N VAL A 2 -30.51 37.18 -16.23
CA VAL A 2 -31.35 37.16 -15.02
C VAL A 2 -30.44 37.65 -13.89
N ASN A 3 -30.86 38.69 -13.23
CA ASN A 3 -30.22 39.44 -12.16
C ASN A 3 -30.08 38.63 -10.87
N CYS A 4 -28.91 38.73 -10.23
CA CYS A 4 -28.71 38.36 -8.84
C CYS A 4 -28.54 39.65 -8.02
N GLN A 5 -29.52 39.95 -7.15
CA GLN A 5 -29.45 41.05 -6.20
C GLN A 5 -28.65 40.66 -4.97
N GLN A 6 -27.68 41.48 -4.64
CA GLN A 6 -26.95 41.49 -3.39
C GLN A 6 -27.80 42.11 -2.28
N SER A 7 -27.94 41.44 -1.14
CA SER A 7 -28.43 42.03 0.10
C SER A 7 -27.29 42.37 1.03
N VAL A 8 -27.11 43.66 1.26
CA VAL A 8 -26.21 44.29 2.23
C VAL A 8 -26.82 44.16 3.61
N VAL A 9 -26.07 43.64 4.59
CA VAL A 9 -26.45 43.67 6.02
C VAL A 9 -25.60 44.71 6.75
N ASP A 10 -26.32 45.63 7.38
CA ASP A 10 -25.80 46.78 8.18
C ASP A 10 -25.28 46.33 9.55
N PRO A 11 -24.07 46.70 9.97
CA PRO A 11 -23.52 46.37 11.30
C PRO A 11 -23.66 47.52 12.28
N ARG A 12 -24.82 47.73 12.90
CA ARG A 12 -24.94 48.52 14.11
C ARG A 12 -26.14 48.14 14.96
N ARG A 13 -25.95 47.23 15.92
CA ARG A 13 -26.75 47.22 17.16
C ARG A 13 -25.86 46.83 18.34
N SER A 14 -25.54 47.80 19.13
CA SER A 14 -24.89 47.73 20.43
C SER A 14 -25.75 46.98 21.45
N ALA A 15 -25.18 45.96 22.08
CA ALA A 15 -25.78 45.32 23.25
C ALA A 15 -25.23 46.00 24.53
N ARG A 16 -26.14 46.38 25.41
CA ARG A 16 -25.83 46.89 26.77
C ARG A 16 -25.40 45.73 27.65
N TYR A 17 -24.27 45.88 28.30
CA TYR A 17 -23.88 45.07 29.45
C TYR A 17 -24.54 45.60 30.70
N SER A 18 -25.21 44.77 31.46
CA SER A 18 -25.56 45.01 32.86
C SER A 18 -24.52 44.32 33.75
N GLU A 19 -23.90 45.10 34.60
CA GLU A 19 -23.02 44.70 35.69
C GLU A 19 -23.79 43.91 36.73
N GLY A 20 -23.14 42.91 37.32
CA GLY A 20 -23.61 42.37 38.59
C GLY A 20 -23.11 40.97 38.90
N ALA A 21 -22.14 40.92 39.75
CA ALA A 21 -21.87 39.97 40.82
C ALA A 21 -20.49 39.34 40.83
N SER A 22 -19.60 39.98 41.57
CA SER A 22 -18.46 39.37 42.22
C SER A 22 -18.92 38.20 43.10
N ASN A 23 -18.46 37.00 42.82
CA ASN A 23 -18.54 35.92 43.80
C ASN A 23 -17.12 35.54 44.27
N ALA A 24 -16.92 35.83 45.54
CA ALA A 24 -15.71 35.53 46.29
C ALA A 24 -15.46 34.01 46.35
N LEU A 25 -14.23 33.61 46.09
CA LEU A 25 -13.72 32.26 46.40
C LEU A 25 -13.56 32.16 47.93
N LEU A 26 -14.40 31.37 48.57
CA LEU A 26 -14.18 30.91 49.94
C LEU A 26 -13.57 29.51 49.91
N ALA A 27 -12.27 29.42 50.19
CA ALA A 27 -11.59 28.16 50.47
C ALA A 27 -11.85 27.78 51.94
N GLY A 28 -12.64 26.70 52.14
CA GLY A 28 -12.78 26.08 53.48
C GLY A 28 -11.81 24.91 53.59
N LEU A 29 -10.88 24.98 54.51
CA LEU A 29 -10.01 23.86 54.92
C LEU A 29 -10.77 22.99 55.91
N ASP A 30 -11.06 21.73 55.57
CA ASP A 30 -11.49 20.70 56.53
C ASP A 30 -10.26 19.99 57.09
N MET A 31 -10.23 19.80 58.40
CA MET A 31 -9.09 19.36 59.22
C MET A 31 -8.61 17.91 58.96
N ARG A 32 -8.87 17.33 57.77
CA ARG A 32 -8.36 16.03 57.36
C ARG A 32 -7.46 16.04 56.14
N GLY A 33 -6.90 17.20 55.78
CA GLY A 33 -5.76 17.30 54.86
C GLY A 33 -6.02 17.03 53.37
N TYR A 34 -7.27 17.05 52.92
CA TYR A 34 -7.58 16.91 51.48
C TYR A 34 -8.27 18.15 50.95
N ALA A 35 -7.62 18.87 50.04
CA ALA A 35 -8.22 19.99 49.32
C ALA A 35 -9.24 19.47 48.31
N MET A 36 -10.53 19.69 48.56
CA MET A 36 -11.59 19.41 47.59
C MET A 36 -12.08 20.69 46.95
N PHE A 37 -11.94 20.82 45.65
CA PHE A 37 -12.61 21.85 44.88
C PHE A 37 -14.11 21.55 44.78
N ARG A 38 -14.98 22.41 45.31
CA ARG A 38 -16.42 22.34 45.15
C ARG A 38 -16.91 23.40 44.17
N ILE A 39 -17.43 22.97 43.04
CA ILE A 39 -18.15 23.82 42.09
C ILE A 39 -19.64 23.65 42.35
N LEU A 40 -20.27 24.72 42.85
CA LEU A 40 -21.72 24.77 43.12
C LEU A 40 -22.43 25.29 41.85
N GLY A 41 -23.18 24.43 41.17
CA GLY A 41 -24.04 24.75 40.01
C GLY A 41 -25.36 24.00 40.06
N ASN A 42 -26.39 24.49 39.37
CA ASN A 42 -27.71 23.86 39.29
C ASN A 42 -27.66 22.46 38.66
N ARG A 43 -28.45 21.54 39.14
CA ARG A 43 -28.58 20.16 38.60
C ARG A 43 -29.22 20.22 37.19
N THR A 44 -28.42 20.05 36.17
CA THR A 44 -28.89 19.76 34.80
C THR A 44 -28.49 18.35 34.39
N LYS A 45 -29.42 17.56 33.86
CA LYS A 45 -29.17 16.24 33.28
C LYS A 45 -28.80 16.39 31.81
N LEU A 46 -27.87 15.59 31.32
CA LEU A 46 -27.61 15.42 29.89
C LEU A 46 -28.67 14.48 29.27
N CYS A 47 -28.80 14.50 27.95
CA CYS A 47 -29.86 13.77 27.23
C CYS A 47 -29.82 12.23 27.44
N ASP A 48 -28.68 11.69 27.88
CA ASP A 48 -28.42 10.28 28.19
C ASP A 48 -28.67 9.90 29.66
N GLY A 49 -29.20 10.83 30.47
CA GLY A 49 -29.55 10.58 31.87
C GLY A 49 -28.40 10.71 32.88
N VAL A 50 -27.15 10.91 32.41
CA VAL A 50 -25.97 11.08 33.26
C VAL A 50 -25.88 12.52 33.78
N THR A 51 -25.60 12.72 35.07
CA THR A 51 -25.43 14.05 35.64
C THR A 51 -24.01 14.57 35.43
N ARG A 52 -23.84 15.89 35.23
CA ARG A 52 -22.50 16.53 35.16
C ARG A 52 -21.60 16.17 36.35
N ARG A 53 -22.19 15.88 37.50
CA ARG A 53 -21.47 15.50 38.72
C ARG A 53 -20.90 14.07 38.62
N GLU A 54 -21.57 13.15 37.93
CA GLU A 54 -21.08 11.81 37.66
C GLU A 54 -19.96 11.85 36.60
N LEU A 55 -20.08 12.68 35.60
CA LEU A 55 -19.03 12.92 34.59
C LEU A 55 -17.76 13.48 35.22
N ILE A 56 -17.89 14.46 36.16
CA ILE A 56 -16.75 15.04 36.88
C ILE A 56 -16.16 14.04 37.90
N ARG A 57 -16.95 13.15 38.50
CA ARG A 57 -16.44 12.08 39.39
C ARG A 57 -15.61 11.06 38.60
N VAL A 58 -16.04 10.68 37.43
CA VAL A 58 -15.28 9.78 36.53
C VAL A 58 -14.01 10.46 36.05
N GLY A 59 -14.09 11.74 35.66
CA GLY A 59 -12.91 12.54 35.28
C GLY A 59 -11.94 12.83 36.44
N GLY A 60 -12.46 12.99 37.67
CA GLY A 60 -11.65 13.24 38.87
C GLY A 60 -10.86 12.02 39.36
N LEU A 61 -11.37 10.81 39.15
CA LEU A 61 -10.66 9.56 39.44
C LEU A 61 -9.43 9.35 38.54
N SER A 62 -9.44 9.93 37.34
CA SER A 62 -8.30 9.86 36.42
C SER A 62 -7.11 10.74 36.83
N LEU A 63 -7.33 11.76 37.65
CA LEU A 63 -6.27 12.63 38.16
C LEU A 63 -5.42 12.01 39.30
N PHE A 64 -5.95 11.03 40.00
CA PHE A 64 -5.28 10.42 41.17
C PHE A 64 -4.64 9.05 40.92
N GLY A 65 -4.89 8.42 39.76
CA GLY A 65 -4.43 7.05 39.48
C GLY A 65 -3.47 6.90 38.31
N GLY A 66 -3.04 7.97 37.66
CA GLY A 66 -2.17 7.85 36.46
C GLY A 66 -2.86 7.20 35.25
N MET A 67 -4.15 6.83 35.37
CA MET A 67 -4.98 6.27 34.31
C MET A 67 -5.85 7.37 33.68
N THR A 68 -5.30 8.08 32.71
CA THR A 68 -6.09 8.99 31.87
C THR A 68 -6.81 8.22 30.78
N LEU A 69 -8.01 8.68 30.36
CA LEU A 69 -8.73 8.07 29.23
C LEU A 69 -7.83 7.86 27.99
N PRO A 70 -6.91 8.79 27.63
CA PRO A 70 -5.90 8.53 26.58
C PRO A 70 -4.96 7.37 26.91
N ARG A 71 -4.57 7.15 28.16
CA ARG A 71 -3.75 5.98 28.57
C ARG A 71 -4.54 4.69 28.61
N LEU A 72 -5.82 4.72 28.98
CA LEU A 72 -6.71 3.56 28.87
C LEU A 72 -6.99 3.22 27.41
N LEU A 73 -7.21 4.20 26.55
CA LEU A 73 -7.34 4.02 25.11
C LEU A 73 -6.01 3.56 24.47
N ALA A 74 -4.88 4.12 24.88
CA ALA A 74 -3.56 3.65 24.44
C ALA A 74 -3.23 2.25 24.97
N ALA A 75 -3.63 1.89 26.19
CA ALA A 75 -3.47 0.55 26.73
C ALA A 75 -4.44 -0.45 26.09
N SER A 76 -5.65 -0.04 25.71
CA SER A 76 -6.55 -0.87 24.90
C SER A 76 -6.06 -1.04 23.47
N GLN A 77 -5.39 -0.03 22.91
CA GLN A 77 -4.74 -0.13 21.60
C GLN A 77 -3.44 -0.96 21.66
N SER A 78 -2.69 -0.91 22.74
CA SER A 78 -1.50 -1.75 22.93
C SER A 78 -1.81 -3.20 23.32
N SER A 79 -2.97 -3.46 23.92
CA SER A 79 -3.45 -4.84 24.16
C SER A 79 -4.22 -5.42 22.97
N ALA A 80 -4.65 -4.59 22.00
CA ALA A 80 -5.25 -5.04 20.74
C ALA A 80 -4.20 -5.36 19.65
N ALA A 81 -2.93 -5.09 19.89
CA ALA A 81 -1.84 -5.66 19.09
C ALA A 81 -1.58 -7.13 19.53
N SER A 82 -2.63 -7.95 19.66
CA SER A 82 -2.49 -9.38 19.53
C SER A 82 -2.18 -9.65 18.06
N THR A 83 -0.90 -9.64 17.70
CA THR A 83 -0.43 -10.26 16.49
C THR A 83 -0.86 -11.71 16.56
N SER A 84 -1.99 -12.06 15.96
CA SER A 84 -2.19 -13.42 15.51
C SER A 84 -0.92 -13.74 14.70
N SER A 85 -0.28 -14.87 14.92
CA SER A 85 0.87 -15.23 14.10
C SER A 85 0.35 -15.36 12.67
N GLY A 86 0.51 -14.31 11.87
CA GLY A 86 0.15 -14.33 10.45
C GLY A 86 0.93 -15.43 9.76
N SER A 87 0.35 -16.04 8.75
CA SER A 87 1.02 -17.06 7.95
C SER A 87 2.10 -16.46 7.05
N ALA A 88 1.93 -15.23 6.59
CA ALA A 88 2.92 -14.50 5.80
C ALA A 88 3.84 -13.64 6.70
N LYS A 89 5.14 -13.76 6.46
CA LYS A 89 6.17 -12.86 7.02
C LYS A 89 6.51 -11.72 6.07
N SER A 90 6.31 -11.95 4.78
CA SER A 90 6.58 -10.98 3.71
C SER A 90 5.50 -11.02 2.65
N VAL A 91 5.31 -9.89 1.98
CA VAL A 91 4.44 -9.73 0.81
C VAL A 91 5.26 -9.19 -0.35
N ILE A 92 5.18 -9.82 -1.51
CA ILE A 92 5.59 -9.25 -2.80
C ILE A 92 4.33 -8.92 -3.58
N LEU A 93 4.06 -7.64 -3.75
CA LEU A 93 2.95 -7.14 -4.53
C LEU A 93 3.46 -6.76 -5.92
N PHE A 94 3.17 -7.59 -6.93
CA PHE A 94 3.53 -7.32 -8.32
C PHE A 94 2.35 -6.62 -9.01
N ASN A 95 2.48 -5.32 -9.17
CA ASN A 95 1.44 -4.46 -9.70
C ASN A 95 1.64 -4.24 -11.20
N LEU A 96 0.69 -4.72 -11.99
CA LEU A 96 0.63 -4.60 -13.44
C LEU A 96 -0.07 -3.27 -13.79
N LEU A 97 0.67 -2.16 -13.68
CA LEU A 97 0.09 -0.82 -13.91
C LEU A 97 -0.39 -0.63 -15.34
N GLY A 98 -1.50 0.07 -15.46
CA GLY A 98 -2.19 0.29 -16.72
C GLY A 98 -3.46 -0.54 -16.91
N GLY A 99 -3.88 -1.32 -15.90
CA GLY A 99 -5.12 -2.11 -15.97
C GLY A 99 -4.99 -3.35 -16.86
N PRO A 100 -4.46 -4.46 -16.36
CA PRO A 100 -4.34 -5.70 -17.10
C PRO A 100 -5.73 -6.27 -17.46
N SER A 101 -5.90 -6.67 -18.72
CA SER A 101 -7.16 -7.20 -19.23
C SER A 101 -7.47 -8.57 -18.64
N GLN A 102 -8.48 -8.66 -17.79
CA GLN A 102 -8.95 -9.90 -17.19
C GLN A 102 -9.30 -10.95 -18.27
N MET A 103 -9.94 -10.49 -19.34
CA MET A 103 -10.45 -11.37 -20.41
C MET A 103 -9.37 -11.94 -21.31
N ASP A 104 -8.28 -11.17 -21.50
CA ASP A 104 -7.18 -11.60 -22.37
C ASP A 104 -6.09 -12.36 -21.60
N MET A 105 -6.27 -12.55 -20.27
CA MET A 105 -5.28 -13.18 -19.40
C MET A 105 -5.85 -14.36 -18.59
N PHE A 106 -6.72 -14.11 -17.60
CA PHE A 106 -7.12 -15.10 -16.58
C PHE A 106 -8.61 -15.42 -16.54
N ASP A 107 -9.45 -14.65 -17.22
CA ASP A 107 -10.90 -14.84 -17.23
C ASP A 107 -11.47 -14.83 -18.65
N MET A 108 -10.91 -15.69 -19.48
CA MET A 108 -11.26 -15.80 -20.90
C MET A 108 -12.71 -16.26 -21.10
N LYS A 109 -13.37 -15.69 -22.11
CA LYS A 109 -14.77 -15.98 -22.45
C LYS A 109 -14.84 -16.51 -23.90
N PRO A 110 -14.38 -17.77 -24.18
CA PRO A 110 -14.24 -18.28 -25.54
C PRO A 110 -15.56 -18.34 -26.32
N HIS A 111 -16.69 -18.40 -25.62
CA HIS A 111 -18.03 -18.41 -26.22
C HIS A 111 -18.66 -17.03 -26.39
N ALA A 112 -17.99 -15.97 -25.95
CA ALA A 112 -18.45 -14.60 -26.18
C ALA A 112 -18.29 -14.20 -27.66
N PRO A 113 -19.05 -13.18 -28.16
CA PRO A 113 -18.84 -12.62 -29.49
C PRO A 113 -17.39 -12.19 -29.72
N VAL A 114 -16.92 -12.20 -30.96
CA VAL A 114 -15.52 -11.92 -31.31
C VAL A 114 -15.02 -10.56 -30.82
N GLU A 115 -15.88 -9.56 -30.84
CA GLU A 115 -15.62 -8.20 -30.34
C GLU A 115 -15.44 -8.13 -28.81
N VAL A 116 -15.80 -9.22 -28.11
CA VAL A 116 -15.61 -9.37 -26.66
C VAL A 116 -14.44 -10.31 -26.37
N ARG A 117 -14.45 -11.54 -26.91
CA ARG A 117 -13.44 -12.56 -26.60
C ARG A 117 -12.05 -12.25 -27.16
N GLY A 118 -11.96 -11.34 -28.15
CA GLY A 118 -10.69 -11.02 -28.80
C GLY A 118 -10.12 -12.16 -29.65
N GLU A 119 -8.80 -12.12 -29.88
CA GLU A 119 -8.12 -13.06 -30.77
C GLU A 119 -7.40 -14.22 -30.06
N PHE A 120 -7.14 -14.11 -28.74
CA PHE A 120 -6.39 -15.11 -27.99
C PHE A 120 -7.23 -16.36 -27.69
N GLN A 121 -6.55 -17.49 -27.60
CA GLN A 121 -7.18 -18.78 -27.31
C GLN A 121 -6.91 -19.20 -25.85
N PRO A 122 -7.86 -19.87 -25.20
CA PRO A 122 -7.66 -20.43 -23.88
C PRO A 122 -6.82 -21.71 -23.96
N ILE A 123 -5.97 -21.92 -22.96
CA ILE A 123 -5.28 -23.20 -22.71
C ILE A 123 -5.64 -23.71 -21.32
N ASP A 124 -5.64 -25.03 -21.16
CA ASP A 124 -5.88 -25.68 -19.89
C ASP A 124 -4.73 -25.43 -18.92
N THR A 125 -5.06 -25.36 -17.64
CA THR A 125 -4.09 -25.18 -16.57
C THR A 125 -3.90 -26.47 -15.76
N SER A 126 -2.95 -26.45 -14.82
CA SER A 126 -2.79 -27.52 -13.83
C SER A 126 -3.97 -27.65 -12.86
N LEU A 127 -4.93 -26.74 -12.90
CA LEU A 127 -6.17 -26.78 -12.13
C LEU A 127 -7.32 -27.17 -13.07
N ALA A 128 -7.91 -28.33 -12.84
CA ALA A 128 -8.94 -28.89 -13.71
C ALA A 128 -10.12 -27.92 -13.91
N GLY A 129 -10.53 -27.72 -15.17
CA GLY A 129 -11.63 -26.84 -15.56
C GLY A 129 -11.29 -25.35 -15.55
N VAL A 130 -10.04 -24.97 -15.26
CA VAL A 130 -9.58 -23.59 -15.29
C VAL A 130 -8.68 -23.37 -16.50
N GLN A 131 -9.02 -22.37 -17.28
CA GLN A 131 -8.28 -21.97 -18.48
C GLN A 131 -7.74 -20.55 -18.33
N VAL A 132 -6.58 -20.30 -18.97
CA VAL A 132 -5.93 -18.98 -19.06
C VAL A 132 -5.48 -18.76 -20.51
N CYS A 133 -4.97 -17.57 -20.81
CA CYS A 133 -4.48 -17.21 -22.13
C CYS A 133 -3.34 -18.14 -22.63
N GLU A 134 -3.34 -18.48 -23.91
CA GLU A 134 -2.32 -19.30 -24.58
C GLU A 134 -0.90 -18.75 -24.44
N HIS A 135 -0.74 -17.46 -24.18
CA HIS A 135 0.55 -16.79 -23.95
C HIS A 135 1.04 -16.86 -22.49
N LEU A 136 0.36 -17.65 -21.62
CA LEU A 136 0.73 -17.90 -20.23
C LEU A 136 0.99 -19.41 -19.92
N PRO A 137 1.73 -20.16 -20.75
CA PRO A 137 1.86 -21.60 -20.58
C PRO A 137 2.63 -22.02 -19.33
N ASN A 138 3.61 -21.23 -18.85
CA ASN A 138 4.36 -21.54 -17.63
C ASN A 138 3.54 -21.20 -16.38
N THR A 139 2.81 -20.10 -16.41
CA THR A 139 1.85 -19.72 -15.37
C THR A 139 0.73 -20.75 -15.26
N ALA A 140 0.19 -21.24 -16.39
CA ALA A 140 -0.83 -22.27 -16.43
C ALA A 140 -0.42 -23.54 -15.66
N ARG A 141 0.85 -23.94 -15.74
CA ARG A 141 1.40 -25.10 -15.01
C ARG A 141 1.44 -24.90 -13.49
N LEU A 142 1.39 -23.66 -13.00
CA LEU A 142 1.48 -23.33 -11.58
C LEU A 142 0.14 -22.97 -10.93
N MET A 143 -0.96 -22.97 -11.68
CA MET A 143 -2.27 -22.56 -11.17
C MET A 143 -2.76 -23.41 -9.99
N HIS A 144 -2.30 -24.66 -9.86
CA HIS A 144 -2.59 -25.49 -8.68
C HIS A 144 -1.97 -24.97 -7.37
N LYS A 145 -1.04 -23.99 -7.43
CA LYS A 145 -0.40 -23.36 -6.27
C LYS A 145 -1.03 -22.02 -5.92
N ALA A 146 -1.88 -21.48 -6.77
CA ALA A 146 -2.43 -20.14 -6.67
C ALA A 146 -3.92 -20.15 -6.34
N THR A 147 -4.41 -19.04 -5.80
CA THR A 147 -5.82 -18.64 -5.78
C THR A 147 -6.01 -17.51 -6.79
N LEU A 148 -6.92 -17.70 -7.74
CA LEU A 148 -7.32 -16.69 -8.71
C LEU A 148 -8.65 -16.06 -8.31
N ILE A 149 -8.64 -14.77 -7.99
CA ILE A 149 -9.86 -13.96 -7.80
C ILE A 149 -10.21 -13.30 -9.13
N ARG A 150 -11.44 -13.52 -9.64
CA ARG A 150 -11.91 -13.02 -10.94
C ARG A 150 -12.88 -11.85 -10.84
N THR A 151 -13.12 -11.33 -9.64
CA THR A 151 -14.24 -10.44 -9.34
C THR A 151 -13.82 -9.18 -8.59
N VAL A 152 -12.58 -8.74 -8.77
CA VAL A 152 -12.13 -7.46 -8.22
C VAL A 152 -12.93 -6.34 -8.87
N THR A 153 -13.61 -5.53 -8.06
CA THR A 153 -14.52 -4.50 -8.54
C THR A 153 -14.47 -3.24 -7.70
N HIS A 154 -14.48 -2.09 -8.35
CA HIS A 154 -14.54 -0.78 -7.72
C HIS A 154 -14.97 0.29 -8.73
N THR A 155 -15.00 1.55 -8.29
CA THR A 155 -15.39 2.71 -9.11
C THR A 155 -14.22 3.64 -9.45
N TYR A 156 -13.06 3.44 -8.82
CA TYR A 156 -11.88 4.27 -9.02
C TYR A 156 -11.27 4.02 -10.40
N ASN A 157 -11.33 5.03 -11.27
CA ASN A 157 -10.98 4.92 -12.69
C ASN A 157 -9.75 5.78 -13.03
N ALA A 158 -8.60 5.45 -12.44
CA ALA A 158 -7.33 6.14 -12.66
C ALA A 158 -6.16 5.16 -12.64
N HIS A 159 -5.09 5.49 -13.37
CA HIS A 159 -3.85 4.70 -13.37
C HIS A 159 -2.98 4.97 -12.13
N ASN A 160 -3.60 4.95 -10.96
CA ASN A 160 -2.91 5.10 -9.69
C ASN A 160 -3.12 3.83 -8.86
N PRO A 161 -2.07 3.23 -8.32
CA PRO A 161 -2.22 2.05 -7.47
C PRO A 161 -2.88 2.34 -6.11
N LEU A 162 -3.30 3.58 -5.83
CA LEU A 162 -3.87 4.03 -4.56
C LEU A 162 -4.94 3.07 -4.04
N ALA A 163 -6.00 2.83 -4.83
CA ALA A 163 -7.12 2.00 -4.40
C ALA A 163 -6.68 0.59 -4.01
N MET A 164 -5.83 -0.04 -4.81
CA MET A 164 -5.39 -1.42 -4.61
C MET A 164 -4.33 -1.58 -3.52
N MET A 165 -3.60 -0.51 -3.18
CA MET A 165 -2.56 -0.53 -2.14
C MET A 165 -3.05 -0.05 -0.78
N THR A 166 -4.18 0.66 -0.74
CA THR A 166 -4.73 1.24 0.50
C THR A 166 -6.12 0.73 0.87
N GLY A 167 -6.87 0.18 -0.11
CA GLY A 167 -8.29 -0.14 0.03
C GLY A 167 -9.24 1.06 -0.17
N PHE A 168 -8.69 2.26 -0.39
CA PHE A 168 -9.46 3.50 -0.49
C PHE A 168 -9.85 3.80 -1.94
N VAL A 169 -11.15 3.85 -2.23
CA VAL A 169 -11.69 3.99 -3.59
C VAL A 169 -12.30 5.37 -3.88
N ASP A 170 -12.35 6.27 -2.89
CA ASP A 170 -12.96 7.59 -3.02
C ASP A 170 -11.96 8.69 -3.44
N GLY A 171 -10.76 8.29 -3.87
CA GLY A 171 -9.75 9.21 -4.37
C GLY A 171 -10.15 9.90 -5.68
N ALA A 172 -9.55 11.06 -5.95
CA ALA A 172 -9.80 11.78 -7.20
C ALA A 172 -9.23 11.04 -8.41
N ASN A 173 -10.07 10.73 -9.40
CA ASN A 173 -9.64 10.01 -10.62
C ASN A 173 -8.59 10.74 -11.46
N ASN A 174 -8.45 12.05 -11.30
CA ASN A 174 -7.48 12.88 -12.01
C ASN A 174 -6.27 13.29 -11.16
N GLN A 175 -6.06 12.66 -10.01
CA GLN A 175 -4.93 12.96 -9.13
C GLN A 175 -3.61 12.55 -9.82
N LEU A 176 -2.71 13.50 -10.00
CA LEU A 176 -1.43 13.31 -10.68
C LEU A 176 -0.23 13.21 -9.73
N ALA A 177 -0.43 13.45 -8.44
CA ALA A 177 0.60 13.37 -7.42
C ALA A 177 0.01 12.88 -6.09
N PRO A 178 0.82 12.25 -5.22
CA PRO A 178 0.41 11.90 -3.87
C PRO A 178 0.04 13.15 -3.08
N GLU A 179 -1.04 13.07 -2.32
CA GLU A 179 -1.46 14.14 -1.42
C GLU A 179 -1.19 13.78 0.04
N PRO A 180 -0.88 14.78 0.89
CA PRO A 180 -0.66 14.53 2.32
C PRO A 180 -1.89 14.02 3.06
N THR A 181 -3.04 13.99 2.40
CA THR A 181 -4.32 13.48 2.91
C THR A 181 -4.64 12.09 2.41
N ASP A 182 -3.87 11.56 1.46
CA ASP A 182 -4.03 10.19 0.99
C ASP A 182 -3.85 9.19 2.15
N PRO A 183 -4.55 8.07 2.14
CA PRO A 183 -4.30 7.02 3.12
C PRO A 183 -2.91 6.39 2.92
N PRO A 184 -2.27 5.91 4.02
CA PRO A 184 -1.02 5.17 3.92
C PRO A 184 -1.24 3.83 3.23
N ASP A 185 -0.25 3.39 2.45
CA ASP A 185 -0.27 2.08 1.83
C ASP A 185 0.04 0.95 2.84
N ILE A 186 -0.09 -0.30 2.39
CA ILE A 186 0.21 -1.49 3.20
C ILE A 186 1.64 -1.44 3.75
N GLY A 187 2.61 -1.03 2.92
CA GLY A 187 4.01 -0.92 3.31
C GLY A 187 4.26 0.15 4.38
N ALA A 188 3.60 1.29 4.25
CA ALA A 188 3.65 2.35 5.25
C ALA A 188 3.07 1.91 6.61
N ILE A 189 2.00 1.10 6.59
CA ILE A 189 1.45 0.50 7.82
C ILE A 189 2.45 -0.50 8.41
N CYS A 190 3.10 -1.35 7.61
CA CYS A 190 4.17 -2.24 8.10
C CYS A 190 5.30 -1.45 8.77
N GLN A 191 5.70 -0.31 8.19
CA GLN A 191 6.72 0.58 8.78
C GLN A 191 6.21 1.24 10.06
N TYR A 192 4.95 1.73 10.07
CA TYR A 192 4.32 2.34 11.24
C TYR A 192 4.27 1.38 12.44
N LEU A 193 4.05 0.10 12.18
CA LEU A 193 4.02 -0.98 13.19
C LEU A 193 5.41 -1.49 13.57
N GLY A 194 6.47 -0.97 12.95
CA GLY A 194 7.84 -1.42 13.23
C GLY A 194 8.14 -2.84 12.78
N MET A 195 7.41 -3.37 11.77
CA MET A 195 7.61 -4.74 11.29
C MET A 195 8.98 -4.92 10.62
N GLY A 196 9.45 -6.16 10.60
CA GLY A 196 10.74 -6.55 10.03
C GLY A 196 11.94 -6.23 10.92
N PRO A 197 13.16 -6.61 10.48
CA PRO A 197 14.40 -6.34 11.19
C PRO A 197 14.66 -4.83 11.34
N ARG A 198 15.30 -4.42 12.44
CA ARG A 198 15.61 -2.99 12.68
C ARG A 198 16.58 -2.40 11.67
N ASP A 199 17.43 -3.23 11.10
CA ASP A 199 18.46 -2.86 10.11
C ASP A 199 17.98 -3.01 8.66
N MET A 200 16.68 -3.26 8.45
CA MET A 200 16.03 -3.33 7.14
C MET A 200 14.84 -2.38 7.05
N PRO A 201 14.51 -1.87 5.86
CA PRO A 201 13.28 -1.09 5.67
C PRO A 201 12.05 -1.96 5.92
N GLY A 202 10.97 -1.37 6.44
CA GLY A 202 9.68 -2.04 6.57
C GLY A 202 8.95 -2.20 5.25
N ALA A 203 9.32 -1.38 4.23
CA ALA A 203 8.76 -1.45 2.89
C ALA A 203 9.78 -1.00 1.83
N VAL A 204 9.72 -1.62 0.64
CA VAL A 204 10.53 -1.27 -0.52
C VAL A 204 9.64 -1.21 -1.76
N CYS A 205 9.85 -0.18 -2.59
CA CYS A 205 9.14 0.01 -3.85
C CYS A 205 10.12 -0.10 -5.04
N LEU A 206 9.86 -0.99 -5.98
CA LEU A 206 10.70 -1.34 -7.11
C LEU A 206 9.94 -1.19 -8.45
N PRO A 207 10.66 -0.99 -9.56
CA PRO A 207 12.07 -0.63 -9.64
C PRO A 207 12.35 0.78 -9.13
N CYS A 208 11.31 1.63 -9.04
CA CYS A 208 11.30 3.02 -8.60
C CYS A 208 9.88 3.43 -8.19
N TYR A 209 9.65 4.68 -7.80
CA TYR A 209 8.30 5.15 -7.51
C TYR A 209 7.41 5.15 -8.77
N PRO A 210 6.09 4.83 -8.67
CA PRO A 210 5.17 4.88 -9.80
C PRO A 210 5.10 6.28 -10.42
N GLY A 211 5.14 6.35 -11.76
CA GLY A 211 5.24 7.60 -12.51
C GLY A 211 6.67 8.00 -12.88
N PHE A 212 7.69 7.27 -12.40
CA PHE A 212 9.09 7.53 -12.75
C PHE A 212 9.34 7.46 -14.26
N GLY A 213 8.70 6.51 -14.94
CA GLY A 213 8.83 6.33 -16.38
C GLY A 213 8.33 7.52 -17.20
N GLU A 214 7.44 8.33 -16.66
CA GLU A 214 6.93 9.55 -17.28
C GLU A 214 7.82 10.78 -17.00
N ARG A 215 8.90 10.62 -16.23
CA ARG A 215 9.78 11.71 -15.79
C ARG A 215 10.30 12.58 -16.93
N THR A 216 10.57 12.00 -18.09
CA THR A 216 11.04 12.73 -19.26
C THR A 216 9.95 13.52 -19.98
N MET A 217 8.69 13.06 -19.89
CA MET A 217 7.53 13.71 -20.51
C MET A 217 6.83 14.67 -19.55
N TYR A 218 6.71 14.28 -18.30
CA TYR A 218 6.02 15.00 -17.25
C TYR A 218 6.90 15.02 -15.98
N PRO A 219 7.91 15.90 -15.93
CA PRO A 219 8.81 15.98 -14.79
C PRO A 219 8.03 16.21 -13.50
N GLY A 220 8.28 15.40 -12.48
CA GLY A 220 7.67 15.54 -11.16
C GLY A 220 6.34 14.81 -10.98
N ILE A 221 5.82 14.10 -11.98
CA ILE A 221 4.67 13.21 -11.77
C ILE A 221 5.10 12.01 -10.91
N ARG A 222 4.34 11.79 -9.85
CA ARG A 222 4.40 10.60 -9.00
C ARG A 222 2.98 10.10 -8.83
N ARG A 223 2.70 8.87 -9.26
CA ARG A 223 1.35 8.32 -9.11
C ARG A 223 1.02 8.08 -7.64
N PRO A 224 -0.15 8.49 -7.12
CA PRO A 224 -0.62 8.13 -5.78
C PRO A 224 -0.62 6.61 -5.58
N GLY A 225 -0.28 6.17 -4.37
CA GLY A 225 -0.27 4.74 -4.01
C GLY A 225 0.75 4.45 -2.92
N PRO A 226 2.00 4.05 -3.24
CA PRO A 226 2.97 3.54 -2.28
C PRO A 226 3.64 4.65 -1.45
N TYR A 227 2.89 5.29 -0.59
CA TYR A 227 3.39 6.37 0.26
C TYR A 227 2.82 6.31 1.68
N GLY A 228 3.50 7.01 2.60
CA GLY A 228 3.06 7.17 3.98
C GLY A 228 1.78 7.98 4.15
N GLY A 229 1.36 8.70 3.11
CA GLY A 229 0.12 9.48 3.11
C GLY A 229 0.00 10.40 4.31
N PHE A 230 -1.14 10.37 4.99
CA PHE A 230 -1.36 11.22 6.18
C PHE A 230 -0.48 10.86 7.40
N LEU A 231 0.16 9.69 7.42
CA LEU A 231 1.16 9.34 8.44
C LEU A 231 2.49 10.09 8.24
N GLY A 232 2.72 10.62 7.03
CA GLY A 232 3.88 11.44 6.66
C GLY A 232 5.02 10.65 6.01
N HIS A 233 5.90 11.38 5.33
CA HIS A 233 7.00 10.86 4.51
C HIS A 233 8.00 9.95 5.24
N ARG A 234 8.08 10.00 6.56
CA ARG A 234 8.93 9.09 7.35
C ARG A 234 8.49 7.62 7.26
N TYR A 235 7.28 7.38 6.77
CA TYR A 235 6.72 6.05 6.54
C TYR A 235 6.64 5.69 5.06
N ASP A 236 7.18 6.53 4.17
CA ASP A 236 7.32 6.18 2.76
C ASP A 236 8.23 4.94 2.64
N PRO A 237 7.99 4.05 1.68
CA PRO A 237 8.88 2.94 1.42
C PRO A 237 10.26 3.44 0.96
N LEU A 238 11.26 2.59 1.09
CA LEU A 238 12.53 2.80 0.40
C LEU A 238 12.27 2.61 -1.10
N PHE A 239 12.40 3.68 -1.86
CA PHE A 239 12.27 3.63 -3.32
C PHE A 239 13.59 3.20 -3.95
N GLY A 240 13.54 2.23 -4.86
CA GLY A 240 14.62 2.00 -5.79
C GLY A 240 14.75 3.14 -6.80
N GLU A 241 15.84 3.14 -7.53
CA GLU A 241 16.05 3.95 -8.72
C GLU A 241 16.37 3.07 -9.91
N CYS A 242 16.04 3.52 -11.11
CA CYS A 242 16.41 2.85 -12.34
C CYS A 242 16.61 3.86 -13.46
N ASP A 243 17.44 3.49 -14.41
CA ASP A 243 17.62 4.22 -15.67
C ASP A 243 17.54 3.20 -16.82
N PRO A 244 16.31 2.81 -17.21
CA PRO A 244 16.12 1.73 -18.14
C PRO A 244 16.53 2.13 -19.56
N THR A 245 17.23 1.22 -20.24
CA THR A 245 17.35 1.18 -21.68
C THR A 245 16.26 0.29 -22.27
N PHE A 246 16.25 0.10 -23.59
CA PHE A 246 15.30 -0.80 -24.24
C PHE A 246 16.04 -1.87 -25.04
N ASP A 247 15.40 -3.04 -25.17
CA ASP A 247 15.96 -4.17 -25.93
C ASP A 247 16.16 -3.85 -27.43
N ARG A 248 15.45 -2.85 -27.94
CA ARG A 248 15.59 -2.28 -29.28
C ARG A 248 15.08 -0.83 -29.31
N GLU A 249 15.44 -0.10 -30.34
CA GLU A 249 14.88 1.23 -30.60
C GLU A 249 13.36 1.14 -30.84
N PRO A 250 12.56 1.94 -30.09
CA PRO A 250 11.13 2.02 -30.31
C PRO A 250 10.77 2.62 -31.68
N ARG A 251 9.82 2.01 -32.36
CA ARG A 251 9.37 2.45 -33.69
C ARG A 251 8.21 3.45 -33.63
N VAL A 252 7.40 3.32 -32.61
CA VAL A 252 6.25 4.19 -32.35
C VAL A 252 6.16 4.53 -30.87
N SER A 253 5.52 5.64 -30.54
CA SER A 253 5.29 6.04 -29.16
C SER A 253 4.18 5.20 -28.53
N TYR A 254 4.29 4.84 -27.25
CA TYR A 254 3.36 4.14 -26.36
C TYR A 254 3.12 2.67 -26.69
N TYR A 255 2.61 2.33 -27.87
CA TYR A 255 2.10 0.98 -28.18
C TYR A 255 3.07 0.14 -29.00
N ASP A 256 4.36 0.36 -28.81
CA ASP A 256 5.42 -0.49 -29.35
C ASP A 256 5.89 -1.48 -28.26
N PRO A 257 5.82 -2.80 -28.51
CA PRO A 257 6.21 -3.81 -27.53
C PRO A 257 7.75 -3.89 -27.41
N VAL A 258 8.33 -2.91 -26.72
CA VAL A 258 9.75 -2.85 -26.36
C VAL A 258 9.93 -3.15 -24.88
N ARG A 259 11.01 -3.86 -24.56
CA ARG A 259 11.28 -4.34 -23.21
C ARG A 259 12.21 -3.39 -22.47
N PRO A 260 11.82 -2.89 -21.28
CA PRO A 260 12.73 -2.14 -20.42
C PRO A 260 13.84 -3.05 -19.87
N MET A 261 15.09 -2.66 -20.12
CA MET A 261 16.30 -3.36 -19.70
C MET A 261 16.95 -2.62 -18.53
N GLY A 262 17.68 -3.32 -17.70
CA GLY A 262 18.41 -2.74 -16.58
C GLY A 262 18.14 -3.45 -15.25
N THR A 263 18.67 -2.86 -14.20
CA THR A 263 18.56 -3.36 -12.83
C THR A 263 18.19 -2.22 -11.91
N PRO A 264 17.27 -2.39 -10.95
CA PRO A 264 17.02 -1.38 -9.96
C PRO A 264 18.25 -1.19 -9.07
N THR A 265 18.51 0.05 -8.69
CA THR A 265 19.62 0.46 -7.84
C THR A 265 19.10 1.16 -6.59
N LEU A 266 19.96 1.34 -5.61
CA LEU A 266 19.63 2.12 -4.42
C LEU A 266 20.06 3.57 -4.60
N PRO A 267 19.19 4.54 -4.33
CA PRO A 267 19.60 5.93 -4.32
C PRO A 267 20.59 6.20 -3.17
N ALA A 268 21.77 6.71 -3.52
CA ALA A 268 22.72 7.39 -2.60
C ALA A 268 22.99 6.73 -1.22
N LEU A 269 22.87 5.41 -1.07
CA LEU A 269 23.39 4.69 0.10
C LEU A 269 24.91 4.48 0.02
N ASP A 270 25.54 4.97 -1.05
CA ASP A 270 26.99 5.04 -1.11
C ASP A 270 27.47 6.04 -0.05
N VAL A 271 28.13 5.52 0.96
CA VAL A 271 28.86 6.33 1.93
C VAL A 271 29.77 7.23 1.09
N LEU A 272 29.53 8.55 1.13
CA LEU A 272 30.43 9.50 0.49
C LEU A 272 31.86 9.09 0.84
N PRO A 273 32.78 8.99 -0.14
CA PRO A 273 34.16 8.50 0.07
C PRO A 273 34.89 9.21 1.23
N GLU A 274 34.41 10.39 1.60
CA GLU A 274 34.95 11.24 2.67
C GLU A 274 34.31 10.96 4.05
N MET A 275 33.28 10.12 4.15
CA MET A 275 32.56 9.84 5.39
C MET A 275 32.88 8.42 5.88
N SER A 276 33.95 8.28 6.66
CA SER A 276 34.25 7.02 7.34
C SER A 276 33.15 6.65 8.35
N VAL A 277 32.94 5.36 8.60
CA VAL A 277 32.01 4.85 9.62
C VAL A 277 32.25 5.54 10.98
N ASP A 278 33.51 5.74 11.37
CA ASP A 278 33.90 6.46 12.59
C ASP A 278 33.49 7.93 12.62
N ARG A 279 33.37 8.56 11.47
CA ARG A 279 32.94 9.96 11.36
C ARG A 279 31.43 10.07 11.41
N LEU A 280 30.75 9.06 10.89
CA LEU A 280 29.31 8.89 11.00
C LEU A 280 28.94 8.63 12.47
N ASP A 281 29.60 7.68 13.15
CA ASP A 281 29.36 7.35 14.56
C ASP A 281 29.62 8.53 15.50
N ARG A 282 30.65 9.33 15.21
CA ARG A 282 30.89 10.57 15.98
C ARG A 282 29.82 11.63 15.80
N ARG A 283 29.31 11.82 14.58
CA ARG A 283 28.19 12.74 14.31
C ARG A 283 26.92 12.28 14.99
N LEU A 284 26.68 10.97 15.02
CA LEU A 284 25.52 10.34 15.64
C LEU A 284 25.57 10.41 17.16
N SER A 285 26.72 10.14 17.76
CA SER A 285 26.89 10.31 19.21
C SER A 285 26.71 11.76 19.65
N MET A 286 27.05 12.73 18.79
CA MET A 286 26.84 14.14 19.03
C MET A 286 25.36 14.53 18.87
N LEU A 287 24.68 13.99 17.85
CA LEU A 287 23.24 14.16 17.65
C LEU A 287 22.46 13.56 18.83
N GLN A 288 22.77 12.33 19.23
CA GLN A 288 22.16 11.68 20.40
C GLN A 288 22.34 12.47 21.71
N LYS A 289 23.50 13.11 21.91
CA LYS A 289 23.73 13.99 23.07
C LYS A 289 22.91 15.28 23.00
N LEU A 290 22.70 15.84 21.81
CA LEU A 290 21.85 16.99 21.59
C LEU A 290 20.37 16.58 21.79
N ASP A 291 19.94 15.46 21.22
CA ASP A 291 18.57 14.96 21.35
C ASP A 291 18.25 14.58 22.80
N ALA A 292 19.20 13.99 23.55
CA ALA A 292 19.02 13.70 24.97
C ALA A 292 18.90 14.99 25.82
N ALA A 293 19.57 16.07 25.43
CA ALA A 293 19.43 17.36 26.09
C ALA A 293 18.06 18.01 25.77
N PHE A 294 17.53 17.84 24.55
CA PHE A 294 16.21 18.30 24.16
C PHE A 294 15.10 17.41 24.73
N ALA A 295 15.30 16.08 24.82
CA ALA A 295 14.31 15.13 25.36
C ALA A 295 14.07 15.32 26.86
N GLN A 296 15.02 15.90 27.62
CA GLN A 296 14.80 16.33 28.99
C GLN A 296 13.85 17.53 29.08
N ALA A 297 13.70 18.30 28.01
CA ALA A 297 12.83 19.48 27.96
C ALA A 297 11.39 19.16 27.48
N GLU A 298 11.15 18.08 26.73
CA GLU A 298 9.84 17.76 26.16
C GLU A 298 9.57 16.26 26.13
N SER A 299 8.80 15.75 27.10
CA SER A 299 8.32 14.35 27.12
C SER A 299 7.14 14.13 26.15
N SER A 300 7.34 14.35 24.84
CA SER A 300 6.32 14.12 23.83
C SER A 300 6.44 12.72 23.20
N PRO A 301 5.33 11.94 23.08
CA PRO A 301 5.33 10.66 22.35
C PRO A 301 5.71 10.78 20.87
N ALA A 302 5.64 11.98 20.29
CA ALA A 302 6.07 12.25 18.92
C ALA A 302 7.60 12.26 18.78
N ILE A 303 8.32 12.77 19.79
CA ILE A 303 9.79 12.82 19.83
C ILE A 303 10.36 11.39 20.01
N ALA A 304 9.77 10.60 20.91
CA ALA A 304 10.19 9.20 21.09
C ALA A 304 10.05 8.38 19.81
N ARG A 305 9.01 8.61 19.00
CA ARG A 305 8.83 7.94 17.69
C ARG A 305 9.77 8.48 16.62
N MET A 306 10.17 9.75 16.70
CA MET A 306 11.16 10.32 15.80
C MET A 306 12.54 9.69 16.02
N ASP A 307 12.93 9.47 17.28
CA ASP A 307 14.16 8.76 17.66
C ASP A 307 14.20 7.33 17.11
N GLU A 308 13.08 6.63 17.12
CA GLU A 308 12.99 5.24 16.62
C GLU A 308 13.19 5.15 15.10
N VAL A 309 12.61 6.09 14.33
CA VAL A 309 12.79 6.17 12.87
C VAL A 309 14.23 6.55 12.50
N GLN A 310 14.83 7.48 13.25
CA GLN A 310 16.22 7.87 13.07
C GLN A 310 17.17 6.71 13.37
N GLN A 311 16.95 6.00 14.48
CA GLN A 311 17.73 4.80 14.85
C GLN A 311 17.62 3.71 13.78
N ARG A 312 16.44 3.52 13.18
CA ARG A 312 16.25 2.55 12.10
C ARG A 312 16.99 2.95 10.82
N ALA A 313 16.86 4.22 10.41
CA ALA A 313 17.60 4.76 9.27
C ALA A 313 19.12 4.59 9.45
N LEU A 314 19.59 4.79 10.66
CA LEU A 314 20.98 4.63 11.05
C LEU A 314 21.45 3.18 11.01
N ALA A 315 20.65 2.27 11.55
CA ALA A 315 20.93 0.84 11.50
C ALA A 315 21.02 0.35 10.04
N MET A 316 20.15 0.85 9.14
CA MET A 316 20.21 0.54 7.71
C MET A 316 21.50 1.06 7.04
N LEU A 317 21.97 2.25 7.43
CA LEU A 317 23.23 2.81 6.89
C LEU A 317 24.48 2.08 7.41
N SER A 318 24.40 1.47 8.59
CA SER A 318 25.53 0.75 9.20
C SER A 318 25.68 -0.71 8.74
N THR A 319 24.70 -1.25 8.00
CA THR A 319 24.71 -2.63 7.48
C THR A 319 24.85 -2.67 5.96
N SER A 320 25.44 -3.73 5.43
CA SER A 320 25.47 -3.99 3.98
C SER A 320 24.19 -4.67 3.48
N LYS A 321 23.32 -5.21 4.35
CA LYS A 321 22.22 -6.11 3.99
C LYS A 321 21.30 -5.56 2.89
N VAL A 322 20.94 -4.27 2.97
CA VAL A 322 20.08 -3.64 1.95
C VAL A 322 20.83 -3.59 0.62
N ARG A 323 22.11 -3.17 0.62
CA ARG A 323 22.95 -3.14 -0.59
C ARG A 323 23.14 -4.53 -1.17
N ASP A 324 23.43 -5.51 -0.31
CA ASP A 324 23.62 -6.91 -0.71
C ASP A 324 22.39 -7.46 -1.42
N ALA A 325 21.17 -7.07 -0.99
CA ALA A 325 19.93 -7.48 -1.66
C ALA A 325 19.82 -6.94 -3.10
N PHE A 326 20.41 -5.80 -3.40
CA PHE A 326 20.42 -5.20 -4.74
C PHE A 326 21.61 -5.67 -5.60
N ASP A 327 22.62 -6.30 -5.00
CA ASP A 327 23.76 -6.88 -5.72
C ASP A 327 23.38 -8.20 -6.39
N LEU A 328 22.87 -8.11 -7.62
CA LEU A 328 22.47 -9.28 -8.42
C LEU A 328 23.65 -10.04 -9.03
N ASP A 329 24.86 -9.48 -9.03
CA ASP A 329 26.05 -10.15 -9.56
C ASP A 329 26.49 -11.29 -8.64
N SER A 330 26.04 -11.28 -7.38
CA SER A 330 26.21 -12.38 -6.44
C SER A 330 25.34 -13.60 -6.73
N GLU A 331 24.32 -13.50 -7.60
CA GLU A 331 23.43 -14.59 -7.98
C GLU A 331 23.98 -15.38 -9.19
N PRO A 332 23.77 -16.71 -9.22
CA PRO A 332 24.17 -17.52 -10.37
C PRO A 332 23.55 -17.02 -11.67
N ASP A 333 24.33 -17.03 -12.77
CA ASP A 333 23.84 -16.62 -14.10
C ASP A 333 22.59 -17.38 -14.53
N SER A 334 22.52 -18.69 -14.27
CA SER A 334 21.37 -19.53 -14.59
C SER A 334 20.07 -19.07 -13.89
N LEU A 335 20.18 -18.52 -12.68
CA LEU A 335 19.05 -17.95 -11.96
C LEU A 335 18.65 -16.61 -12.53
N ARG A 336 19.62 -15.74 -12.79
CA ARG A 336 19.38 -14.43 -13.44
C ARG A 336 18.73 -14.61 -14.81
N ASP A 337 19.17 -15.60 -15.61
CA ASP A 337 18.59 -15.93 -16.91
C ASP A 337 17.15 -16.44 -16.77
N ARG A 338 16.85 -17.22 -15.74
CA ARG A 338 15.49 -17.73 -15.46
C ARG A 338 14.49 -16.60 -15.14
N TYR A 339 14.91 -15.56 -14.41
CA TYR A 339 14.09 -14.37 -14.20
C TYR A 339 14.03 -13.47 -15.44
N GLY A 340 14.97 -13.62 -16.38
CA GLY A 340 15.17 -12.72 -17.50
C GLY A 340 15.99 -11.49 -17.10
N ARG A 341 17.02 -11.16 -17.91
CA ARG A 341 17.94 -10.03 -17.65
C ARG A 341 17.34 -8.70 -18.13
N HIS A 342 16.11 -8.45 -17.75
CA HIS A 342 15.39 -7.22 -18.03
C HIS A 342 14.89 -6.59 -16.72
N LEU A 343 14.42 -5.35 -16.77
CA LEU A 343 14.12 -4.57 -15.56
C LEU A 343 13.13 -5.28 -14.62
N MET A 344 12.05 -5.89 -15.13
CA MET A 344 11.07 -6.59 -14.29
C MET A 344 11.65 -7.86 -13.66
N GLY A 345 12.44 -8.63 -14.43
CA GLY A 345 13.11 -9.82 -13.92
C GLY A 345 14.11 -9.47 -12.82
N SER A 346 14.95 -8.46 -13.06
CA SER A 346 15.88 -7.93 -12.06
C SER A 346 15.15 -7.42 -10.82
N SER A 347 14.03 -6.70 -10.97
CA SER A 347 13.23 -6.17 -9.86
C SER A 347 12.62 -7.27 -8.99
N LEU A 348 12.06 -8.33 -9.60
CA LEU A 348 11.50 -9.45 -8.84
C LEU A 348 12.58 -10.33 -8.19
N LEU A 349 13.77 -10.42 -8.79
CA LEU A 349 14.91 -11.08 -8.17
C LEU A 349 15.42 -10.27 -6.96
N VAL A 350 15.49 -8.94 -7.03
CA VAL A 350 15.75 -8.07 -5.87
C VAL A 350 14.66 -8.25 -4.81
N ALA A 351 13.39 -8.30 -5.21
CA ALA A 351 12.27 -8.50 -4.26
C ALA A 351 12.42 -9.83 -3.50
N ARG A 352 12.80 -10.93 -4.16
CA ARG A 352 13.07 -12.21 -3.50
C ARG A 352 14.24 -12.09 -2.49
N ARG A 353 15.32 -11.40 -2.84
CA ARG A 353 16.46 -11.17 -1.93
C ARG A 353 16.08 -10.30 -0.73
N LEU A 354 15.22 -9.31 -0.93
CA LEU A 354 14.67 -8.50 0.17
C LEU A 354 13.78 -9.33 1.11
N VAL A 355 13.03 -10.31 0.59
CA VAL A 355 12.29 -11.29 1.41
C VAL A 355 13.26 -12.13 2.25
N GLU A 356 14.36 -12.63 1.68
CA GLU A 356 15.42 -13.35 2.43
C GLU A 356 16.03 -12.48 3.53
N ALA A 357 16.17 -11.18 3.29
CA ALA A 357 16.65 -10.21 4.27
C ALA A 357 15.59 -9.81 5.32
N GLY A 358 14.35 -10.30 5.20
CA GLY A 358 13.26 -10.12 6.15
C GLY A 358 12.44 -8.85 5.97
N VAL A 359 12.45 -8.23 4.79
CA VAL A 359 11.57 -7.08 4.46
C VAL A 359 10.12 -7.54 4.40
N PRO A 360 9.20 -6.97 5.18
CA PRO A 360 7.82 -7.44 5.26
C PRO A 360 6.95 -7.06 4.05
N PHE A 361 7.24 -5.96 3.36
CA PHE A 361 6.45 -5.54 2.21
C PHE A 361 7.31 -5.02 1.05
N ILE A 362 7.16 -5.61 -0.12
CA ILE A 362 7.84 -5.19 -1.33
C ILE A 362 6.80 -5.01 -2.44
N SER A 363 6.69 -3.81 -2.98
CA SER A 363 5.89 -3.56 -4.18
C SER A 363 6.79 -3.47 -5.41
N VAL A 364 6.41 -4.17 -6.49
CA VAL A 364 7.09 -4.14 -7.78
C VAL A 364 6.09 -3.66 -8.82
N HIS A 365 6.40 -2.60 -9.54
CA HIS A 365 5.49 -1.95 -10.47
C HIS A 365 5.97 -2.15 -11.91
N ALA A 366 5.15 -2.85 -12.72
CA ALA A 366 5.29 -2.84 -14.17
C ALA A 366 4.69 -1.52 -14.69
N GLU A 367 5.53 -0.58 -15.05
CA GLU A 367 5.18 0.79 -15.42
C GLU A 367 5.68 1.14 -16.82
N ILE A 368 5.14 2.18 -17.41
CA ILE A 368 5.67 2.82 -18.60
C ILE A 368 6.98 3.55 -18.26
N PHE A 369 7.97 3.47 -19.14
CA PHE A 369 9.23 4.21 -19.02
C PHE A 369 9.43 5.15 -20.21
N GLY A 370 9.40 6.45 -19.95
CA GLY A 370 9.40 7.45 -21.01
C GLY A 370 8.11 7.37 -21.86
N ARG A 371 8.25 7.27 -23.17
CA ARG A 371 7.13 7.08 -24.12
C ARG A 371 6.91 5.63 -24.53
N TYR A 372 7.65 4.71 -23.95
CA TYR A 372 7.71 3.33 -24.40
C TYR A 372 7.65 2.40 -23.21
N GLY A 373 7.35 1.15 -23.48
CA GLY A 373 7.63 0.12 -22.54
C GLY A 373 6.46 -0.58 -21.95
N HIS A 374 6.75 -1.22 -20.87
CA HIS A 374 5.98 -2.28 -20.28
C HIS A 374 4.87 -1.73 -19.38
N SER A 375 3.72 -1.46 -19.99
CA SER A 375 2.50 -1.05 -19.29
C SER A 375 1.31 -1.81 -19.84
N TYR A 376 0.27 -1.94 -19.00
CA TYR A 376 -1.00 -2.57 -19.37
C TYR A 376 -2.06 -1.55 -19.81
N ASP A 377 -1.69 -0.27 -19.98
CA ASP A 377 -2.59 0.77 -20.48
C ASP A 377 -2.73 0.71 -22.01
N MET A 378 -3.53 -0.25 -22.49
CA MET A 378 -3.59 -0.60 -23.90
C MET A 378 -4.91 -0.19 -24.56
N HIS A 379 -5.09 1.13 -24.74
CA HIS A 379 -6.21 1.69 -25.51
C HIS A 379 -6.09 1.42 -27.01
N GLU A 380 -4.92 1.03 -27.47
CA GLU A 380 -4.61 0.66 -28.86
C GLU A 380 -3.69 -0.56 -28.86
N ASN A 381 -3.72 -1.35 -29.92
CA ASN A 381 -2.81 -2.49 -30.13
C ASN A 381 -2.69 -3.44 -28.92
N ASN A 382 -3.80 -3.67 -28.19
CA ASN A 382 -3.82 -4.47 -26.97
C ASN A 382 -3.21 -5.87 -27.18
N PHE A 383 -3.62 -6.56 -28.23
CA PHE A 383 -3.16 -7.93 -28.50
C PHE A 383 -1.70 -7.98 -28.90
N GLY A 384 -1.23 -7.01 -29.71
CA GLY A 384 0.17 -6.90 -30.10
C GLY A 384 1.09 -6.63 -28.91
N MET A 385 0.70 -5.76 -28.00
CA MET A 385 1.43 -5.46 -26.76
C MET A 385 1.45 -6.67 -25.83
N LEU A 386 0.29 -7.27 -25.55
CA LEU A 386 0.17 -8.46 -24.69
C LEU A 386 1.01 -9.61 -25.21
N LYS A 387 0.85 -9.97 -26.48
CA LYS A 387 1.49 -11.12 -27.11
C LYS A 387 3.02 -11.00 -27.18
N ASN A 388 3.52 -9.84 -27.52
CA ASN A 388 4.94 -9.66 -27.86
C ASN A 388 5.79 -9.17 -26.69
N GLU A 389 5.18 -8.62 -25.62
CA GLU A 389 5.93 -8.11 -24.46
C GLU A 389 5.30 -8.50 -23.12
N ASN A 390 4.08 -8.05 -22.81
CA ASN A 390 3.57 -8.09 -21.44
C ASN A 390 3.38 -9.53 -20.92
N LEU A 391 2.74 -10.42 -21.73
CA LEU A 391 2.50 -11.79 -21.32
C LEU A 391 3.75 -12.67 -21.34
N PRO A 392 4.65 -12.60 -22.34
CA PRO A 392 5.95 -13.28 -22.28
C PRO A 392 6.79 -12.88 -21.04
N VAL A 393 6.80 -11.61 -20.67
CA VAL A 393 7.50 -11.16 -19.46
C VAL A 393 6.82 -11.72 -18.21
N LEU A 394 5.51 -11.57 -18.07
CA LEU A 394 4.78 -12.11 -16.92
C LEU A 394 4.95 -13.63 -16.79
N ASP A 395 4.83 -14.35 -17.88
CA ASP A 395 4.94 -15.84 -17.93
C ASP A 395 6.37 -16.36 -17.69
N MET A 396 7.36 -15.47 -17.78
CA MET A 396 8.73 -15.73 -17.38
C MET A 396 8.95 -15.43 -15.89
N VAL A 397 8.64 -14.20 -15.46
CA VAL A 397 9.06 -13.71 -14.13
C VAL A 397 8.22 -14.27 -12.98
N TYR A 398 6.91 -14.41 -13.15
CA TYR A 398 6.04 -14.95 -12.10
C TYR A 398 6.37 -16.43 -11.78
N PRO A 399 6.45 -17.35 -12.75
CA PRO A 399 6.87 -18.72 -12.49
C PRO A 399 8.28 -18.82 -11.91
N ALA A 400 9.23 -17.99 -12.37
CA ALA A 400 10.58 -17.96 -11.84
C ALA A 400 10.59 -17.59 -10.34
N LEU A 401 9.83 -16.56 -9.96
CA LEU A 401 9.70 -16.12 -8.56
C LEU A 401 9.07 -17.21 -7.69
N ILE A 402 7.95 -17.81 -8.12
CA ILE A 402 7.25 -18.83 -7.32
C ILE A 402 8.14 -20.06 -7.10
N GLN A 403 8.82 -20.52 -8.15
CA GLN A 403 9.73 -21.67 -8.06
C GLN A 403 10.96 -21.38 -7.20
N ASP A 404 11.52 -20.17 -7.29
CA ASP A 404 12.69 -19.78 -6.48
C ASP A 404 12.33 -19.67 -4.99
N LEU A 405 11.20 -19.03 -4.67
CA LEU A 405 10.67 -18.98 -3.30
C LEU A 405 10.39 -20.38 -2.74
N GLU A 406 9.81 -21.27 -3.55
CA GLU A 406 9.56 -22.66 -3.13
C GLU A 406 10.85 -23.43 -2.89
N GLN A 407 11.83 -23.37 -3.82
CA GLN A 407 13.12 -24.04 -3.69
C GLN A 407 13.90 -23.60 -2.46
N ARG A 408 13.68 -22.37 -2.00
CA ARG A 408 14.29 -21.80 -0.78
C ARG A 408 13.45 -22.04 0.48
N GLY A 409 12.29 -22.66 0.38
CA GLY A 409 11.37 -22.84 1.52
C GLY A 409 10.74 -21.54 2.03
N LEU A 410 10.69 -20.52 1.19
CA LEU A 410 10.14 -19.19 1.54
C LEU A 410 8.69 -19.00 1.11
N LEU A 411 8.16 -19.83 0.17
CA LEU A 411 6.85 -19.62 -0.42
C LEU A 411 5.71 -19.68 0.61
N ASP A 412 5.80 -20.57 1.59
CA ASP A 412 4.75 -20.72 2.61
C ASP A 412 4.65 -19.51 3.55
N SER A 413 5.74 -18.74 3.69
CA SER A 413 5.79 -17.52 4.49
C SER A 413 5.86 -16.23 3.67
N THR A 414 5.71 -16.31 2.35
CA THR A 414 5.73 -15.15 1.44
C THR A 414 4.46 -15.14 0.61
N LEU A 415 3.64 -14.11 0.79
CA LEU A 415 2.48 -13.89 -0.07
C LEU A 415 2.92 -13.15 -1.34
N VAL A 416 2.71 -13.75 -2.49
CA VAL A 416 2.88 -13.11 -3.80
C VAL A 416 1.51 -12.74 -4.34
N VAL A 417 1.29 -11.46 -4.63
CA VAL A 417 0.05 -10.91 -5.18
C VAL A 417 0.34 -10.29 -6.53
N VAL A 418 -0.27 -10.81 -7.61
CA VAL A 418 -0.24 -10.20 -8.94
C VAL A 418 -1.58 -9.58 -9.21
N MET A 419 -1.62 -8.28 -9.43
CA MET A 419 -2.84 -7.52 -9.68
C MET A 419 -2.56 -6.26 -10.50
N GLY A 420 -3.60 -5.61 -10.98
CA GLY A 420 -3.53 -4.25 -11.51
C GLY A 420 -4.48 -3.34 -10.76
N GLU A 421 -4.44 -2.05 -11.09
CA GLU A 421 -5.31 -1.06 -10.46
C GLU A 421 -6.76 -1.13 -10.94
N MET A 422 -7.02 -1.73 -12.10
CA MET A 422 -8.36 -1.97 -12.66
C MET A 422 -8.30 -3.05 -13.76
N GLY A 423 -9.45 -3.48 -14.26
CA GLY A 423 -9.55 -4.29 -15.46
C GLY A 423 -9.77 -3.46 -16.74
N ARG A 424 -10.11 -4.13 -17.84
CA ARG A 424 -10.35 -3.52 -19.15
C ARG A 424 -11.75 -3.82 -19.69
N SER A 425 -12.23 -2.90 -20.56
CA SER A 425 -13.56 -3.00 -21.15
C SER A 425 -13.78 -4.34 -21.87
N PRO A 426 -14.96 -4.96 -21.71
CA PRO A 426 -15.27 -6.22 -22.41
C PRO A 426 -15.15 -6.10 -23.92
N ARG A 427 -15.60 -5.00 -24.49
CA ARG A 427 -15.59 -4.78 -25.94
C ARG A 427 -14.26 -4.21 -26.40
N VAL A 428 -13.68 -4.83 -27.42
CA VAL A 428 -12.52 -4.31 -28.16
C VAL A 428 -12.95 -3.07 -28.94
N ASN A 429 -12.19 -1.98 -28.80
CA ASN A 429 -12.45 -0.73 -29.50
C ASN A 429 -11.93 -0.73 -30.95
N ALA A 430 -12.22 0.35 -31.70
CA ALA A 430 -11.84 0.47 -33.11
C ALA A 430 -10.33 0.47 -33.39
N LYS A 431 -9.49 0.65 -32.36
CA LYS A 431 -8.03 0.64 -32.45
C LYS A 431 -7.40 -0.67 -31.96
N ALA A 432 -8.22 -1.74 -31.90
CA ALA A 432 -7.82 -3.04 -31.34
C ALA A 432 -7.30 -2.91 -29.89
N GLY A 433 -7.82 -1.97 -29.13
CA GLY A 433 -7.54 -1.72 -27.73
C GLY A 433 -8.72 -2.04 -26.84
N ARG A 434 -8.52 -1.91 -25.52
CA ARG A 434 -9.57 -1.97 -24.52
C ARG A 434 -9.48 -0.76 -23.60
N ASP A 435 -10.62 -0.15 -23.32
CA ASP A 435 -10.70 1.04 -22.48
C ASP A 435 -10.74 0.67 -20.98
N HIS A 436 -10.69 1.64 -20.09
CA HIS A 436 -10.74 1.43 -18.64
C HIS A 436 -12.04 0.76 -18.20
N TRP A 437 -11.94 -0.20 -17.28
CA TRP A 437 -13.09 -0.90 -16.73
C TRP A 437 -12.85 -1.38 -15.30
N PRO A 438 -12.97 -0.51 -14.29
CA PRO A 438 -12.74 -0.88 -12.90
C PRO A 438 -13.81 -1.81 -12.31
N GLN A 439 -14.92 -2.04 -13.02
CA GLN A 439 -16.04 -2.86 -12.57
C GLN A 439 -15.75 -4.37 -12.55
N CYS A 440 -14.67 -4.82 -13.21
CA CYS A 440 -14.26 -6.21 -13.16
C CYS A 440 -12.76 -6.33 -13.48
N GLY A 441 -12.03 -6.94 -12.60
CA GLY A 441 -10.61 -7.21 -12.71
C GLY A 441 -10.25 -8.51 -12.01
N PHE A 442 -8.97 -8.80 -11.90
CA PHE A 442 -8.49 -10.02 -11.24
C PHE A 442 -7.38 -9.74 -10.24
N SER A 443 -7.16 -10.72 -9.35
CA SER A 443 -5.96 -10.80 -8.52
C SER A 443 -5.53 -12.26 -8.40
N LEU A 444 -4.23 -12.53 -8.56
CA LEU A 444 -3.64 -13.85 -8.43
C LEU A 444 -2.77 -13.88 -7.17
N LEU A 445 -3.13 -14.73 -6.21
CA LEU A 445 -2.47 -14.84 -4.91
C LEU A 445 -1.76 -16.19 -4.81
N THR A 446 -0.53 -16.20 -4.27
CA THR A 446 0.24 -17.44 -4.14
C THR A 446 1.09 -17.41 -2.87
N GLY A 447 1.12 -18.51 -2.11
CA GLY A 447 1.92 -18.61 -0.89
C GLY A 447 1.34 -17.87 0.32
N GLY A 448 2.12 -17.67 1.36
CA GLY A 448 1.79 -16.85 2.52
C GLY A 448 0.49 -17.21 3.26
N GLY A 449 0.04 -18.48 3.21
CA GLY A 449 -1.19 -18.91 3.86
C GLY A 449 -2.46 -18.76 3.01
N VAL A 450 -2.33 -18.51 1.70
CA VAL A 450 -3.46 -18.56 0.76
C VAL A 450 -3.79 -20.01 0.39
N ARG A 451 -5.07 -20.34 0.26
CA ARG A 451 -5.51 -21.63 -0.30
C ARG A 451 -4.90 -21.84 -1.67
N ARG A 452 -4.54 -23.07 -1.96
CA ARG A 452 -3.93 -23.46 -3.24
C ARG A 452 -4.97 -24.05 -4.18
N GLY A 453 -4.80 -23.80 -5.48
CA GLY A 453 -5.62 -24.42 -6.52
C GLY A 453 -7.09 -24.00 -6.46
N MET A 454 -7.36 -22.70 -6.30
CA MET A 454 -8.71 -22.16 -6.14
C MET A 454 -8.98 -21.05 -7.16
N VAL A 455 -10.22 -21.00 -7.65
CA VAL A 455 -10.79 -19.82 -8.30
C VAL A 455 -11.89 -19.28 -7.41
N PHE A 456 -11.81 -18.02 -7.04
CA PHE A 456 -12.78 -17.33 -6.20
C PHE A 456 -13.53 -16.27 -7.00
N GLY A 457 -14.85 -16.35 -6.93
CA GLY A 457 -15.75 -15.47 -7.67
C GLY A 457 -15.86 -15.84 -9.15
N GLU A 458 -16.97 -15.44 -9.75
CA GLU A 458 -17.29 -15.66 -11.15
C GLU A 458 -17.78 -14.34 -11.75
N SER A 459 -17.23 -13.96 -12.90
CA SER A 459 -17.72 -12.85 -13.69
C SER A 459 -18.84 -13.28 -14.63
N ASP A 460 -19.56 -12.32 -15.17
CA ASP A 460 -20.62 -12.56 -16.13
C ASP A 460 -20.08 -13.14 -17.48
N LYS A 461 -20.97 -13.42 -18.40
CA LYS A 461 -20.62 -14.04 -19.71
C LYS A 461 -19.70 -13.19 -20.58
N GLN A 462 -19.50 -11.93 -20.23
CA GLN A 462 -18.64 -10.97 -20.95
C GLN A 462 -17.46 -10.50 -20.09
N ALA A 463 -17.26 -11.04 -18.88
CA ALA A 463 -16.31 -10.54 -17.89
C ALA A 463 -16.44 -9.03 -17.63
N ALA A 464 -17.66 -8.51 -17.73
CA ALA A 464 -17.99 -7.10 -17.52
C ALA A 464 -18.19 -6.77 -16.05
N TYR A 465 -18.87 -7.64 -15.32
CA TYR A 465 -19.23 -7.46 -13.92
C TYR A 465 -19.10 -8.76 -13.14
N PRO A 466 -18.87 -8.71 -11.83
CA PRO A 466 -19.00 -9.87 -10.97
C PRO A 466 -20.43 -10.45 -11.03
N ALA A 467 -20.54 -11.74 -11.29
CA ALA A 467 -21.79 -12.50 -11.19
C ALA A 467 -21.93 -13.13 -9.79
N SER A 468 -20.81 -13.42 -9.13
CA SER A 468 -20.77 -13.91 -7.75
C SER A 468 -19.57 -13.34 -6.99
N HIS A 469 -19.66 -13.26 -5.66
CA HIS A 469 -18.55 -12.91 -4.76
C HIS A 469 -17.73 -11.69 -5.24
N PRO A 470 -18.35 -10.50 -5.36
CA PRO A 470 -17.60 -9.29 -5.68
C PRO A 470 -16.57 -8.99 -4.59
N VAL A 471 -15.36 -8.62 -4.99
CA VAL A 471 -14.24 -8.31 -4.09
C VAL A 471 -13.83 -6.86 -4.27
N SER A 472 -13.90 -6.08 -3.21
CA SER A 472 -13.41 -4.70 -3.22
C SER A 472 -11.89 -4.63 -3.00
N PRO A 473 -11.22 -3.52 -3.37
CA PRO A 473 -9.84 -3.27 -2.97
C PRO A 473 -9.64 -3.34 -1.44
N GLY A 474 -10.62 -2.86 -0.66
CA GLY A 474 -10.60 -2.96 0.80
C GLY A 474 -10.56 -4.40 1.29
N ASP A 475 -11.30 -5.32 0.67
CA ASP A 475 -11.31 -6.74 1.04
C ASP A 475 -9.96 -7.41 0.73
N LEU A 476 -9.32 -7.07 -0.39
CA LEU A 476 -7.96 -7.54 -0.71
C LEU A 476 -6.95 -7.04 0.31
N VAL A 477 -6.98 -5.74 0.62
CA VAL A 477 -6.09 -5.12 1.62
C VAL A 477 -6.32 -5.72 3.01
N ALA A 478 -7.57 -5.91 3.43
CA ALA A 478 -7.91 -6.58 4.69
C ALA A 478 -7.38 -8.01 4.74
N THR A 479 -7.47 -8.74 3.63
CA THR A 479 -6.95 -10.12 3.52
C THR A 479 -5.43 -10.15 3.60
N ILE A 480 -4.73 -9.22 2.95
CA ILE A 480 -3.26 -9.09 3.03
C ILE A 480 -2.84 -8.76 4.47
N TYR A 481 -3.51 -7.82 5.14
CA TYR A 481 -3.22 -7.51 6.55
C TYR A 481 -3.43 -8.74 7.45
N HIS A 482 -4.55 -9.44 7.29
CA HIS A 482 -4.82 -10.66 8.05
C HIS A 482 -3.71 -11.70 7.88
N LEU A 483 -3.26 -11.95 6.64
CA LEU A 483 -2.18 -12.90 6.35
C LEU A 483 -0.83 -12.44 6.93
N LEU A 484 -0.58 -11.13 7.02
CA LEU A 484 0.58 -10.55 7.72
C LEU A 484 0.46 -10.58 9.25
N GLY A 485 -0.68 -11.01 9.81
CA GLY A 485 -0.95 -10.99 11.24
C GLY A 485 -1.31 -9.62 11.79
N ILE A 486 -1.69 -8.68 10.92
CA ILE A 486 -2.18 -7.35 11.27
C ILE A 486 -3.72 -7.40 11.36
N ASP A 487 -4.30 -6.88 12.44
CA ASP A 487 -5.76 -6.74 12.53
C ASP A 487 -6.26 -5.74 11.47
N PRO A 488 -7.05 -6.16 10.46
CA PRO A 488 -7.53 -5.27 9.40
C PRO A 488 -8.50 -4.19 9.90
N HIS A 489 -9.07 -4.35 11.10
CA HIS A 489 -9.94 -3.36 11.73
C HIS A 489 -9.18 -2.34 12.58
N MET A 490 -7.86 -2.48 12.68
CA MET A 490 -7.02 -1.51 13.37
C MET A 490 -7.20 -0.11 12.75
N THR A 491 -7.08 0.92 13.59
CA THR A 491 -7.12 2.30 13.15
C THR A 491 -5.79 2.99 13.38
N VAL A 492 -5.45 3.92 12.50
CA VAL A 492 -4.31 4.83 12.64
C VAL A 492 -4.80 6.28 12.67
N PRO A 493 -4.15 7.18 13.42
CA PRO A 493 -4.58 8.57 13.48
C PRO A 493 -4.23 9.30 12.18
N ASP A 494 -5.18 10.06 11.63
CA ASP A 494 -4.90 11.01 10.57
C ASP A 494 -4.20 12.28 11.13
N ARG A 495 -3.93 13.27 10.27
CA ARG A 495 -3.28 14.54 10.64
C ARG A 495 -4.07 15.37 11.65
N THR A 496 -5.34 15.08 11.86
CA THR A 496 -6.23 15.72 12.84
C THR A 496 -6.52 14.83 14.04
N ASN A 497 -5.78 13.73 14.21
CA ASN A 497 -5.96 12.70 15.25
C ASN A 497 -7.30 11.94 15.17
N ARG A 498 -7.97 11.90 14.03
CA ARG A 498 -9.13 11.04 13.83
C ARG A 498 -8.67 9.60 13.55
N PRO A 499 -9.26 8.60 14.20
CA PRO A 499 -8.94 7.20 13.91
C PRO A 499 -9.50 6.80 12.54
N ILE A 500 -8.63 6.40 11.63
CA ILE A 500 -8.97 5.93 10.28
C ILE A 500 -8.69 4.42 10.20
N PRO A 501 -9.67 3.58 9.81
CA PRO A 501 -9.44 2.15 9.60
C PRO A 501 -8.44 1.91 8.47
N ILE A 502 -7.46 1.02 8.69
CA ILE A 502 -6.38 0.78 7.71
C ILE A 502 -6.85 0.05 6.44
N ALA A 503 -7.94 -0.72 6.51
CA ALA A 503 -8.54 -1.42 5.36
C ALA A 503 -9.81 -0.73 4.82
N HIS A 504 -10.11 0.50 5.26
CA HIS A 504 -11.24 1.31 4.80
C HIS A 504 -12.59 0.56 4.73
N GLY A 505 -12.87 -0.29 5.73
CA GLY A 505 -14.10 -1.07 5.82
C GLY A 505 -14.10 -2.39 5.05
N GLY A 506 -12.98 -2.77 4.46
CA GLY A 506 -12.82 -4.07 3.82
C GLY A 506 -12.85 -5.23 4.82
N ASN A 507 -13.29 -6.39 4.36
CA ASN A 507 -13.40 -7.62 5.12
C ASN A 507 -12.43 -8.68 4.61
N VAL A 508 -11.93 -9.52 5.50
CA VAL A 508 -11.09 -10.66 5.12
C VAL A 508 -11.89 -11.63 4.26
N ILE A 509 -11.37 -11.99 3.11
CA ILE A 509 -11.93 -13.02 2.23
C ILE A 509 -11.54 -14.39 2.82
N THR A 510 -12.29 -14.84 3.82
CA THR A 510 -11.97 -16.05 4.60
C THR A 510 -11.87 -17.31 3.74
N ASP A 511 -12.60 -17.37 2.63
CA ASP A 511 -12.59 -18.52 1.72
C ASP A 511 -11.24 -18.68 1.00
N VAL A 512 -10.44 -17.63 0.85
CA VAL A 512 -9.12 -17.69 0.20
C VAL A 512 -7.97 -17.90 1.20
N VAL A 513 -8.25 -17.86 2.50
CA VAL A 513 -7.28 -18.13 3.57
C VAL A 513 -7.26 -19.64 3.87
N ALA A 514 -6.05 -20.22 4.02
CA ALA A 514 -5.86 -21.67 4.25
C ALA A 514 -6.08 -22.10 5.71
#